data_4e4cc235c36d526f31636dd46b4413aa
#
_entry.id   4e4cc235c36d526f31636dd46b4413aa
#
_cell.length_a   1.000
_cell.length_b   1.000
_cell.length_c   1.000
_cell.angle_alpha   90.00
_cell.angle_beta   90.00
_cell.angle_gamma   90.00
#
_symmetry.space_group_name_H-M   'P 1'
#
loop_
_entity.id
_entity.type
_entity.pdbx_description
1 polymer ?
#
loop_
_entity_poly.entity_id
_entity_poly.type
_entity_poly.pdbx_seq_one_letter_code
_entity_poly.pdbx_strand_id
1 'polypeptide(L)'
;WNIVLLRYFNPVGAHKSGRIGEDPQGPPNNLMPYVAQVAVGRRPHLNVFGNDYDTPDGTGVRDYIHVVDLALGHVAALKRLEAKCGLKAYNLGTGKGYSVLEMLDAFSKASGRKLEHKVCPRRDGDVASCYANPDLALKEMGWKAEKGLQDMCDDLWRWQSNNPYGFSGKKDAENGL
;
A
#
# COMPACT_ATOMS: atom_id res chain seq x y z
N TRP A 1 3.95 31.89 3.73
CA TRP A 1 3.20 30.64 3.77
C TRP A 1 3.91 29.61 4.65
N ASN A 2 3.14 28.81 5.36
CA ASN A 2 3.63 27.61 6.03
C ASN A 2 3.07 26.40 5.26
N ILE A 3 3.95 25.56 4.71
CA ILE A 3 3.61 24.45 3.84
C ILE A 3 4.36 23.21 4.29
N VAL A 4 3.64 22.12 4.47
CA VAL A 4 4.22 20.81 4.71
C VAL A 4 3.89 19.89 3.53
N LEU A 5 4.92 19.43 2.84
CA LEU A 5 4.83 18.46 1.76
C LEU A 5 5.03 17.07 2.35
N LEU A 6 4.03 16.21 2.24
CA LEU A 6 4.08 14.81 2.67
C LEU A 6 4.26 13.91 1.46
N ARG A 7 5.41 13.23 1.36
CA ARG A 7 5.72 12.28 0.29
C ARG A 7 5.32 10.88 0.74
N TYR A 8 4.22 10.37 0.21
CA TYR A 8 3.73 9.03 0.54
C TYR A 8 4.52 7.97 -0.21
N PHE A 9 4.88 6.92 0.50
CA PHE A 9 5.26 5.68 -0.13
C PHE A 9 4.00 4.86 -0.46
N ASN A 10 4.01 3.55 -0.52
CA ASN A 10 2.86 2.79 -0.99
C ASN A 10 1.85 2.51 0.14
N PRO A 11 0.74 3.26 0.26
CA PRO A 11 -0.25 3.01 1.30
C PRO A 11 -0.95 1.67 1.12
N VAL A 12 -1.11 0.93 2.21
CA VAL A 12 -1.74 -0.39 2.25
C VAL A 12 -2.57 -0.53 3.53
N GLY A 13 -3.45 -1.50 3.55
CA GLY A 13 -4.27 -1.80 4.72
C GLY A 13 -5.60 -1.06 4.70
N ALA A 14 -6.27 -1.11 5.83
CA ALA A 14 -7.56 -0.48 6.06
C ALA A 14 -7.69 -0.15 7.55
N HIS A 15 -8.77 0.49 7.95
CA HIS A 15 -9.04 0.66 9.37
C HIS A 15 -9.40 -0.69 10.01
N LYS A 16 -8.86 -0.96 11.21
CA LYS A 16 -9.06 -2.24 11.94
C LYS A 16 -10.53 -2.65 12.17
N SER A 17 -11.46 -1.70 12.06
CA SER A 17 -12.90 -2.00 12.17
C SER A 17 -13.47 -2.75 10.97
N GLY A 18 -12.76 -2.78 9.82
CA GLY A 18 -13.27 -3.32 8.56
C GLY A 18 -14.42 -2.53 7.93
N ARG A 19 -14.67 -1.28 8.39
CA ARG A 19 -15.75 -0.41 7.89
C ARG A 19 -15.27 0.65 6.92
N ILE A 20 -13.96 0.90 6.87
CA ILE A 20 -13.31 1.87 5.98
C ILE A 20 -12.12 1.17 5.33
N GLY A 21 -12.05 1.26 4.00
CA GLY A 21 -10.97 0.73 3.19
C GLY A 21 -10.98 1.33 1.79
N GLU A 22 -10.05 0.89 0.97
CA GLU A 22 -9.90 1.36 -0.40
C GLU A 22 -10.93 0.69 -1.31
N ASP A 23 -11.59 1.49 -2.15
CA ASP A 23 -12.57 1.04 -3.14
C ASP A 23 -12.30 1.72 -4.48
N PRO A 24 -11.28 1.29 -5.23
CA PRO A 24 -10.92 1.90 -6.50
C PRO A 24 -12.01 1.65 -7.54
N GLN A 25 -12.36 2.70 -8.27
CA GLN A 25 -13.27 2.61 -9.40
C GLN A 25 -12.48 2.15 -10.64
N GLY A 26 -12.85 1.00 -11.19
CA GLY A 26 -12.12 0.35 -12.28
C GLY A 26 -10.93 -0.50 -11.83
N PRO A 27 -9.97 -0.82 -12.73
CA PRO A 27 -8.78 -1.59 -12.40
C PRO A 27 -7.88 -0.82 -11.42
N PRO A 28 -7.49 -1.44 -10.27
CA PRO A 28 -6.57 -0.79 -9.35
C PRO A 28 -5.20 -0.53 -9.99
N ASN A 29 -4.64 0.66 -9.75
CA ASN A 29 -3.29 1.01 -10.18
C ASN A 29 -2.21 0.53 -9.19
N ASN A 30 -2.58 0.30 -7.92
CA ASN A 30 -1.69 -0.14 -6.86
C ASN A 30 -1.74 -1.66 -6.68
N LEU A 31 -0.63 -2.23 -6.20
CA LEU A 31 -0.46 -3.67 -6.01
C LEU A 31 -1.54 -4.27 -5.09
N MET A 32 -1.66 -3.76 -3.86
CA MET A 32 -2.42 -4.46 -2.83
C MET A 32 -3.94 -4.44 -3.03
N PRO A 33 -4.59 -3.37 -3.50
CA PRO A 33 -6.01 -3.45 -3.87
C PRO A 33 -6.25 -4.42 -5.04
N TYR A 34 -5.30 -4.55 -5.98
CA TYR A 34 -5.38 -5.56 -7.04
C TYR A 34 -5.30 -6.99 -6.47
N VAL A 35 -4.32 -7.25 -5.60
CA VAL A 35 -4.16 -8.54 -4.89
C VAL A 35 -5.40 -8.89 -4.07
N ALA A 36 -5.99 -7.91 -3.37
CA ALA A 36 -7.21 -8.09 -2.62
C ALA A 36 -8.41 -8.48 -3.51
N GLN A 37 -8.51 -7.89 -4.72
CA GLN A 37 -9.52 -8.28 -5.71
C GLN A 37 -9.29 -9.70 -6.27
N VAL A 38 -8.03 -10.15 -6.40
CA VAL A 38 -7.73 -11.56 -6.74
C VAL A 38 -8.21 -12.48 -5.61
N ALA A 39 -7.93 -12.14 -4.35
CA ALA A 39 -8.30 -12.97 -3.20
C ALA A 39 -9.82 -13.17 -3.04
N VAL A 40 -10.64 -12.17 -3.40
CA VAL A 40 -12.12 -12.30 -3.38
C VAL A 40 -12.69 -12.80 -4.70
N GLY A 41 -11.86 -13.18 -5.68
CA GLY A 41 -12.29 -13.78 -6.95
C GLY A 41 -12.81 -12.78 -8.00
N ARG A 42 -12.62 -11.46 -7.81
CA ARG A 42 -12.95 -10.45 -8.83
C ARG A 42 -11.98 -10.47 -10.01
N ARG A 43 -10.77 -10.96 -9.80
CA ARG A 43 -9.72 -11.08 -10.83
C ARG A 43 -9.10 -12.47 -10.79
N PRO A 44 -8.70 -13.01 -11.95
CA PRO A 44 -8.19 -14.38 -12.04
C PRO A 44 -6.77 -14.53 -11.47
N HIS A 45 -5.92 -13.52 -11.58
CA HIS A 45 -4.52 -13.57 -11.17
C HIS A 45 -3.92 -12.16 -11.08
N LEU A 46 -2.78 -12.05 -10.40
CA LEU A 46 -1.92 -10.88 -10.39
C LEU A 46 -0.93 -10.94 -11.56
N ASN A 47 -0.69 -9.84 -12.25
CA ASN A 47 0.46 -9.69 -13.15
C ASN A 47 1.66 -9.16 -12.35
N VAL A 48 2.74 -9.93 -12.30
CA VAL A 48 4.03 -9.55 -11.70
C VAL A 48 4.95 -9.04 -12.81
N PHE A 49 5.23 -7.74 -12.82
CA PHE A 49 5.99 -7.10 -13.89
C PHE A 49 7.50 -7.15 -13.62
N GLY A 50 8.18 -8.07 -14.29
CA GLY A 50 9.60 -8.36 -14.13
C GLY A 50 9.88 -9.33 -12.96
N ASN A 51 10.81 -10.26 -13.20
CA ASN A 51 11.34 -11.20 -12.20
C ASN A 51 12.86 -11.31 -12.28
N ASP A 52 13.48 -10.31 -12.87
CA ASP A 52 14.91 -10.25 -13.19
C ASP A 52 15.57 -8.96 -12.68
N TYR A 53 14.91 -8.26 -11.72
CA TYR A 53 15.51 -7.12 -11.01
C TYR A 53 16.63 -7.60 -10.09
N ASP A 54 17.60 -6.73 -9.82
CA ASP A 54 18.64 -6.94 -8.81
C ASP A 54 18.02 -6.77 -7.40
N THR A 55 17.27 -7.78 -6.99
CA THR A 55 16.55 -7.90 -5.71
C THR A 55 16.55 -9.37 -5.28
N PRO A 56 16.28 -9.69 -4.00
CA PRO A 56 16.39 -11.06 -3.49
C PRO A 56 15.57 -12.12 -4.24
N ASP A 57 14.39 -11.76 -4.76
CA ASP A 57 13.50 -12.66 -5.49
C ASP A 57 13.28 -12.25 -6.96
N GLY A 58 14.02 -11.25 -7.42
CA GLY A 58 13.95 -10.72 -8.78
C GLY A 58 12.77 -9.78 -9.04
N THR A 59 11.85 -9.58 -8.08
CA THR A 59 10.72 -8.68 -8.25
C THR A 59 10.97 -7.31 -7.62
N GLY A 60 10.21 -6.29 -8.05
CA GLY A 60 10.41 -4.91 -7.58
C GLY A 60 10.14 -4.77 -6.07
N VAL A 61 11.00 -4.01 -5.38
CA VAL A 61 10.90 -3.74 -3.94
C VAL A 61 10.38 -2.34 -3.71
N ARG A 62 9.37 -2.20 -2.85
CA ARG A 62 8.76 -0.92 -2.47
C ARG A 62 8.55 -0.84 -0.96
N ASP A 63 8.52 0.39 -0.43
CA ASP A 63 8.13 0.67 0.94
C ASP A 63 6.59 0.74 1.01
N TYR A 64 6.00 -0.18 1.75
CA TYR A 64 4.57 -0.20 2.02
C TYR A 64 4.31 0.33 3.43
N ILE A 65 3.38 1.27 3.55
CA ILE A 65 3.01 1.89 4.81
C ILE A 65 1.53 1.66 5.11
N HIS A 66 1.22 1.33 6.35
CA HIS A 66 -0.17 1.17 6.76
C HIS A 66 -0.91 2.51 6.66
N VAL A 67 -2.11 2.51 6.07
CA VAL A 67 -2.90 3.74 5.84
C VAL A 67 -3.23 4.51 7.12
N VAL A 68 -3.35 3.82 8.27
CA VAL A 68 -3.58 4.48 9.57
C VAL A 68 -2.31 5.21 10.03
N ASP A 69 -1.12 4.62 9.87
CA ASP A 69 0.14 5.31 10.16
C ASP A 69 0.32 6.53 9.27
N LEU A 70 -0.02 6.41 7.98
CA LEU A 70 -0.02 7.52 7.06
C LEU A 70 -0.97 8.64 7.54
N ALA A 71 -2.18 8.32 7.96
CA ALA A 71 -3.14 9.29 8.50
C ALA A 71 -2.61 9.98 9.77
N LEU A 72 -1.96 9.23 10.67
CA LEU A 72 -1.31 9.80 11.86
C LEU A 72 -0.15 10.73 11.49
N GLY A 73 0.56 10.46 10.39
CA GLY A 73 1.57 11.35 9.82
C GLY A 73 0.99 12.71 9.41
N HIS A 74 -0.22 12.73 8.85
CA HIS A 74 -0.92 13.98 8.54
C HIS A 74 -1.28 14.77 9.81
N VAL A 75 -1.78 14.07 10.83
CA VAL A 75 -2.10 14.72 12.12
C VAL A 75 -0.83 15.30 12.75
N ALA A 76 0.30 14.59 12.71
CA ALA A 76 1.57 15.10 13.21
C ALA A 76 2.06 16.32 12.42
N ALA A 77 1.82 16.36 11.10
CA ALA A 77 2.19 17.49 10.26
C ALA A 77 1.44 18.78 10.59
N LEU A 78 0.20 18.71 11.09
CA LEU A 78 -0.56 19.89 11.52
C LEU A 78 0.18 20.70 12.60
N LYS A 79 0.85 20.02 13.54
CA LYS A 79 1.64 20.67 14.58
C LYS A 79 2.82 21.48 14.01
N ARG A 80 3.37 21.05 12.86
CA ARG A 80 4.44 21.80 12.17
C ARG A 80 3.91 23.08 11.54
N LEU A 81 2.69 23.04 10.99
CA LEU A 81 2.02 24.25 10.46
C LEU A 81 1.74 25.25 11.57
N GLU A 82 1.23 24.80 12.72
CA GLU A 82 1.00 25.63 13.92
C GLU A 82 2.30 26.29 14.41
N ALA A 83 3.42 25.55 14.35
CA ALA A 83 4.76 26.04 14.70
C ALA A 83 5.37 26.97 13.64
N LYS A 84 4.64 27.34 12.58
CA LYS A 84 5.08 28.25 11.50
C LYS A 84 6.40 27.78 10.85
N CYS A 85 6.45 26.50 10.43
CA CYS A 85 7.67 25.84 9.98
C CYS A 85 8.24 26.32 8.63
N GLY A 86 7.58 27.25 7.93
CA GLY A 86 7.92 27.63 6.56
C GLY A 86 7.60 26.49 5.58
N LEU A 87 8.48 26.23 4.61
CA LEU A 87 8.36 25.09 3.68
C LEU A 87 9.16 23.90 4.19
N LYS A 88 8.49 22.79 4.44
CA LYS A 88 9.09 21.52 4.88
C LYS A 88 8.58 20.35 4.06
N ALA A 89 9.43 19.36 3.81
CA ALA A 89 9.05 18.11 3.14
C ALA A 89 9.45 16.91 4.02
N TYR A 90 8.52 15.96 4.19
CA TYR A 90 8.72 14.73 4.96
C TYR A 90 8.34 13.50 4.15
N ASN A 91 9.18 12.47 4.21
CA ASN A 91 8.82 11.16 3.68
C ASN A 91 7.98 10.41 4.72
N LEU A 92 6.82 9.93 4.30
CA LEU A 92 5.96 9.06 5.11
C LEU A 92 6.04 7.63 4.56
N GLY A 93 6.93 6.86 5.13
CA GLY A 93 7.19 5.46 4.85
C GLY A 93 7.74 4.77 6.10
N THR A 94 8.01 3.48 5.98
CA THR A 94 8.52 2.64 7.07
C THR A 94 10.04 2.59 7.13
N GLY A 95 10.71 2.94 6.02
CA GLY A 95 12.15 2.73 5.82
C GLY A 95 12.51 1.28 5.48
N LYS A 96 11.50 0.41 5.28
CA LYS A 96 11.69 -0.99 4.94
C LYS A 96 10.99 -1.30 3.62
N GLY A 97 11.71 -1.97 2.71
CA GLY A 97 11.14 -2.46 1.46
C GLY A 97 10.64 -3.89 1.56
N TYR A 98 9.59 -4.20 0.78
CA TYR A 98 9.11 -5.55 0.54
C TYR A 98 8.97 -5.77 -0.96
N SER A 99 9.29 -6.96 -1.43
CA SER A 99 9.13 -7.36 -2.82
C SER A 99 7.65 -7.65 -3.16
N VAL A 100 7.35 -7.74 -4.46
CA VAL A 100 6.00 -8.12 -4.90
C VAL A 100 5.64 -9.52 -4.41
N LEU A 101 6.57 -10.49 -4.46
CA LEU A 101 6.31 -11.86 -4.02
C LEU A 101 6.19 -11.96 -2.49
N GLU A 102 6.97 -11.20 -1.71
CA GLU A 102 6.79 -11.10 -0.26
C GLU A 102 5.40 -10.57 0.12
N MET A 103 4.92 -9.53 -0.58
CA MET A 103 3.57 -8.98 -0.37
C MET A 103 2.49 -10.01 -0.71
N LEU A 104 2.67 -10.74 -1.81
CA LEU A 104 1.72 -11.77 -2.24
C LEU A 104 1.66 -12.94 -1.24
N ASP A 105 2.81 -13.41 -0.75
CA ASP A 105 2.91 -14.47 0.28
C ASP A 105 2.27 -14.04 1.60
N ALA A 106 2.58 -12.83 2.08
CA ALA A 106 2.00 -12.29 3.30
C ALA A 106 0.47 -12.16 3.20
N PHE A 107 -0.05 -11.68 2.06
CA PHE A 107 -1.49 -11.57 1.87
C PHE A 107 -2.18 -12.93 1.67
N SER A 108 -1.49 -13.89 1.05
CA SER A 108 -1.97 -15.27 0.95
C SER A 108 -2.16 -15.90 2.33
N LYS A 109 -1.20 -15.68 3.24
CA LYS A 109 -1.29 -16.12 4.64
C LYS A 109 -2.44 -15.44 5.38
N ALA A 110 -2.56 -14.12 5.30
CA ALA A 110 -3.62 -13.36 5.96
C ALA A 110 -5.03 -13.73 5.47
N SER A 111 -5.18 -13.98 4.17
CA SER A 111 -6.48 -14.32 3.57
C SER A 111 -6.83 -15.80 3.65
N GLY A 112 -5.85 -16.69 3.88
CA GLY A 112 -6.02 -18.15 3.75
C GLY A 112 -6.30 -18.59 2.31
N ARG A 113 -5.99 -17.75 1.31
CA ARG A 113 -6.26 -18.00 -0.10
C ARG A 113 -4.95 -18.21 -0.86
N LYS A 114 -4.95 -19.18 -1.79
CA LYS A 114 -3.89 -19.27 -2.78
C LYS A 114 -4.11 -18.16 -3.83
N LEU A 115 -3.12 -17.31 -4.01
CA LEU A 115 -3.18 -16.18 -4.93
C LEU A 115 -2.42 -16.50 -6.20
N GLU A 116 -3.15 -16.65 -7.29
CA GLU A 116 -2.54 -16.94 -8.59
C GLU A 116 -1.86 -15.68 -9.15
N HIS A 117 -0.69 -15.85 -9.76
CA HIS A 117 0.03 -14.78 -10.43
C HIS A 117 0.71 -15.25 -11.70
N LYS A 118 1.01 -14.31 -12.60
CA LYS A 118 1.75 -14.51 -13.84
C LYS A 118 2.88 -13.50 -13.94
N VAL A 119 4.06 -13.97 -14.31
CA VAL A 119 5.18 -13.09 -14.62
C VAL A 119 4.97 -12.48 -16.01
N CYS A 120 5.12 -11.16 -16.06
CA CYS A 120 5.04 -10.35 -17.28
C CYS A 120 6.36 -9.59 -17.49
N PRO A 121 6.66 -9.09 -18.69
CA PRO A 121 7.80 -8.21 -18.90
C PRO A 121 7.81 -7.02 -17.96
N ARG A 122 9.00 -6.44 -17.70
CA ARG A 122 9.14 -5.20 -16.93
C ARG A 122 8.29 -4.08 -17.55
N ARG A 123 7.77 -3.19 -16.72
CA ARG A 123 7.17 -1.93 -17.18
C ARG A 123 8.27 -0.88 -17.33
N ASP A 124 8.12 -0.01 -18.31
CA ASP A 124 9.02 1.12 -18.50
C ASP A 124 8.99 2.05 -17.28
N GLY A 125 10.17 2.47 -16.83
CA GLY A 125 10.32 3.37 -15.68
C GLY A 125 10.30 2.69 -14.31
N ASP A 126 10.02 1.39 -14.20
CA ASP A 126 10.12 0.70 -12.91
C ASP A 126 11.57 0.53 -12.48
N VAL A 127 11.86 0.89 -11.22
CA VAL A 127 13.17 0.70 -10.56
C VAL A 127 13.15 -0.55 -9.69
N ALA A 128 14.33 -1.18 -9.52
CA ALA A 128 14.45 -2.40 -8.72
C ALA A 128 13.99 -2.19 -7.27
N SER A 129 14.44 -1.12 -6.61
CA SER A 129 14.11 -0.86 -5.21
C SER A 129 13.85 0.63 -4.95
N CYS A 130 12.83 0.92 -4.16
CA CYS A 130 12.52 2.27 -3.69
C CYS A 130 11.86 2.21 -2.31
N TYR A 131 12.51 2.80 -1.30
CA TYR A 131 11.99 2.89 0.06
C TYR A 131 12.37 4.21 0.71
N ALA A 132 11.64 4.60 1.78
CA ALA A 132 11.81 5.88 2.45
C ALA A 132 13.09 5.94 3.28
N ASN A 133 13.61 7.16 3.45
CA ASN A 133 14.28 7.55 4.68
C ASN A 133 13.29 8.43 5.48
N PRO A 134 12.69 7.93 6.58
CA PRO A 134 11.71 8.66 7.38
C PRO A 134 12.33 9.41 8.56
N ASP A 135 13.67 9.47 8.72
CA ASP A 135 14.35 10.00 9.88
C ASP A 135 13.97 11.44 10.18
N LEU A 136 13.78 12.28 9.16
CA LEU A 136 13.39 13.67 9.33
C LEU A 136 11.97 13.78 9.91
N ALA A 137 11.04 12.89 9.51
CA ALA A 137 9.70 12.85 10.06
C ALA A 137 9.74 12.47 11.55
N LEU A 138 10.54 11.48 11.93
CA LEU A 138 10.75 11.12 13.33
C LEU A 138 11.34 12.29 14.13
N LYS A 139 12.41 12.90 13.62
CA LYS A 139 13.14 13.96 14.31
C LYS A 139 12.29 15.21 14.54
N GLU A 140 11.57 15.67 13.52
CA GLU A 140 10.87 16.95 13.56
C GLU A 140 9.39 16.86 13.91
N MET A 141 8.73 15.75 13.63
CA MET A 141 7.30 15.54 13.93
C MET A 141 7.06 14.56 15.06
N GLY A 142 8.09 13.82 15.54
CA GLY A 142 7.93 12.72 16.49
C GLY A 142 7.11 11.56 15.93
N TRP A 143 7.03 11.46 14.61
CA TRP A 143 6.21 10.45 13.94
C TRP A 143 7.08 9.35 13.32
N LYS A 144 6.63 8.13 13.48
CA LYS A 144 7.15 6.94 12.75
C LYS A 144 5.99 6.00 12.44
N ALA A 145 6.14 5.20 11.40
CA ALA A 145 5.23 4.08 11.13
C ALA A 145 5.44 2.98 12.19
N GLU A 146 4.36 2.46 12.74
CA GLU A 146 4.39 1.45 13.81
C GLU A 146 3.83 0.09 13.37
N LYS A 147 2.92 0.09 12.38
CA LYS A 147 2.27 -1.12 11.89
C LYS A 147 3.14 -1.85 10.88
N GLY A 148 3.22 -3.17 11.05
CA GLY A 148 4.01 -4.06 10.19
C GLY A 148 3.23 -4.62 9.01
N LEU A 149 3.92 -5.46 8.23
CA LEU A 149 3.35 -6.14 7.07
C LEU A 149 2.11 -6.97 7.41
N GLN A 150 2.14 -7.65 8.55
CA GLN A 150 1.01 -8.48 9.00
C GLN A 150 -0.24 -7.61 9.27
N ASP A 151 -0.08 -6.48 9.98
CA ASP A 151 -1.19 -5.55 10.23
C ASP A 151 -1.80 -5.03 8.92
N MET A 152 -0.94 -4.67 7.95
CA MET A 152 -1.36 -4.21 6.63
C MET A 152 -2.23 -5.25 5.92
N CYS A 153 -1.78 -6.51 5.93
CA CYS A 153 -2.48 -7.61 5.25
C CYS A 153 -3.78 -8.00 5.97
N ASP A 154 -3.76 -8.10 7.29
CA ASP A 154 -4.92 -8.50 8.09
C ASP A 154 -6.04 -7.47 8.03
N ASP A 155 -5.69 -6.19 8.17
CA ASP A 155 -6.67 -5.10 8.12
C ASP A 155 -7.23 -4.91 6.71
N LEU A 156 -6.40 -5.06 5.66
CA LEU A 156 -6.87 -5.05 4.27
C LEU A 156 -7.80 -6.24 3.97
N TRP A 157 -7.43 -7.45 4.42
CA TRP A 157 -8.27 -8.63 4.22
C TRP A 157 -9.60 -8.51 4.93
N ARG A 158 -9.61 -8.01 6.17
CA ARG A 158 -10.84 -7.77 6.94
C ARG A 158 -11.79 -6.83 6.20
N TRP A 159 -11.26 -5.74 5.62
CA TRP A 159 -12.05 -4.85 4.79
C TRP A 159 -12.57 -5.55 3.54
N GLN A 160 -11.68 -6.14 2.75
CA GLN A 160 -12.04 -6.68 1.44
C GLN A 160 -12.98 -7.89 1.54
N SER A 161 -12.79 -8.76 2.52
CA SER A 161 -13.66 -9.93 2.72
C SER A 161 -15.08 -9.55 3.15
N ASN A 162 -15.21 -8.48 3.94
CA ASN A 162 -16.51 -7.95 4.35
C ASN A 162 -17.18 -7.09 3.25
N ASN A 163 -16.39 -6.58 2.32
CA ASN A 163 -16.83 -5.71 1.23
C ASN A 163 -16.27 -6.19 -0.12
N PRO A 164 -16.68 -7.35 -0.63
CA PRO A 164 -16.07 -7.93 -1.84
C PRO A 164 -16.19 -7.03 -3.07
N TYR A 165 -17.24 -6.21 -3.11
CA TYR A 165 -17.52 -5.26 -4.20
C TYR A 165 -17.48 -3.79 -3.74
N GLY A 166 -16.68 -3.50 -2.70
CA GLY A 166 -16.51 -2.16 -2.18
C GLY A 166 -17.73 -1.62 -1.43
N PHE A 167 -17.83 -0.31 -1.34
CA PHE A 167 -18.93 0.37 -0.62
C PHE A 167 -20.31 0.19 -1.28
N SER A 168 -20.34 0.03 -2.60
CA SER A 168 -21.61 -0.13 -3.32
C SER A 168 -22.28 -1.49 -3.08
N GLY A 169 -21.52 -2.50 -2.67
CA GLY A 169 -21.98 -3.89 -2.54
C GLY A 169 -22.43 -4.54 -3.85
N LYS A 170 -22.32 -3.84 -4.99
CA LYS A 170 -22.72 -4.35 -6.31
C LYS A 170 -21.53 -4.96 -7.02
N LYS A 171 -21.74 -6.12 -7.69
CA LYS A 171 -20.81 -6.60 -8.71
C LYS A 171 -20.58 -5.46 -9.71
N ASP A 172 -19.33 -5.20 -10.07
CA ASP A 172 -19.04 -4.37 -11.24
C ASP A 172 -19.87 -4.98 -12.39
N ALA A 173 -20.76 -4.21 -12.99
CA ALA A 173 -21.34 -4.61 -14.25
C ALA A 173 -20.17 -4.90 -15.18
N GLU A 174 -20.15 -6.09 -15.79
CA GLU A 174 -19.09 -6.54 -16.66
C GLU A 174 -18.74 -5.41 -17.63
N ASN A 175 -17.67 -4.67 -17.34
CA ASN A 175 -17.03 -3.83 -18.31
C ASN A 175 -16.29 -4.81 -19.23
N GLY A 176 -17.02 -5.22 -20.28
CA GLY A 176 -16.45 -5.97 -21.36
C GLY A 176 -15.25 -5.23 -21.92
N LEU A 177 -14.15 -5.92 -21.99
CA LEU A 177 -13.07 -5.73 -22.95
C LEU A 177 -13.12 -6.89 -23.90
#